data_6500eae736ae39bc39e168d9ceedc44a
#
_entry.id   6500eae736ae39bc39e168d9ceedc44a
#
_cell.length_a   1.000
_cell.length_b   1.000
_cell.length_c   1.000
_cell.angle_alpha   90.00
_cell.angle_beta   90.00
_cell.angle_gamma   90.00
#
_symmetry.space_group_name_H-M   'P 1'
#
loop_
_entity.id
_entity.type
_entity.pdbx_description
1 polymer ?
#
loop_
_entity_poly.entity_id
_entity_poly.type
_entity_poly.pdbx_seq_one_letter_code
_entity_poly.pdbx_strand_id
1 'polypeptide(L)'
;HDLLLLFDAALAASHNSYSPYSHFPVGAALLMADKSTVTGCNVENRSYGLTNCAERTAVFKAVAAGAGTITAVAIAAPKADYPVGPCGACSQVLTEFAAAQTPVIFGSTKENCIVKTLGELYPDDSLHELAHV
;
A
#
# COMPACT_ATOMS: atom_id res chain seq x y z
N HIS A 1 -6.84 -12.30 -10.35
CA HIS A 1 -7.64 -11.31 -9.58
C HIS A 1 -7.61 -9.96 -10.29
N ASP A 2 -8.75 -9.29 -10.31
CA ASP A 2 -8.87 -8.00 -10.98
C ASP A 2 -8.25 -6.89 -10.12
N LEU A 3 -7.18 -6.26 -10.63
CA LEU A 3 -6.49 -5.18 -9.92
C LEU A 3 -7.36 -3.93 -9.76
N LEU A 4 -8.30 -3.68 -10.68
CA LEU A 4 -9.20 -2.55 -10.55
C LEU A 4 -10.18 -2.75 -9.39
N LEU A 5 -10.61 -3.98 -9.12
CA LEU A 5 -11.43 -4.26 -7.93
C LEU A 5 -10.62 -4.05 -6.65
N LEU A 6 -9.36 -4.40 -6.66
CA LEU A 6 -8.48 -4.14 -5.53
C LEU A 6 -8.30 -2.63 -5.33
N PHE A 7 -8.15 -1.88 -6.43
CA PHE A 7 -8.07 -0.42 -6.37
C PHE A 7 -9.35 0.19 -5.79
N ASP A 8 -10.52 -0.34 -6.15
CA ASP A 8 -11.80 0.11 -5.58
C ASP A 8 -11.80 -0.05 -4.06
N ALA A 9 -11.26 -1.16 -3.55
CA ALA A 9 -11.17 -1.39 -2.11
C ALA A 9 -10.24 -0.37 -1.45
N ALA A 10 -9.12 -0.04 -2.10
CA ALA A 10 -8.20 0.99 -1.61
C ALA A 10 -8.87 2.37 -1.59
N LEU A 11 -9.60 2.69 -2.65
CA LEU A 11 -10.32 3.96 -2.75
C LEU A 11 -11.36 4.08 -1.64
N ALA A 12 -12.13 3.02 -1.39
CA ALA A 12 -13.10 3.00 -0.30
C ALA A 12 -12.41 3.18 1.07
N ALA A 13 -11.27 2.53 1.27
CA ALA A 13 -10.51 2.65 2.52
C ALA A 13 -10.02 4.08 2.77
N SER A 14 -9.73 4.85 1.71
CA SER A 14 -9.27 6.24 1.85
C SER A 14 -10.28 7.12 2.57
N HIS A 15 -11.56 6.77 2.55
CA HIS A 15 -12.61 7.54 3.21
C HIS A 15 -12.52 7.47 4.75
N ASN A 16 -11.80 6.49 5.28
CA ASN A 16 -11.58 6.36 6.72
C ASN A 16 -10.27 7.03 7.17
N SER A 17 -9.55 7.65 6.27
CA SER A 17 -8.28 8.31 6.57
C SER A 17 -8.42 9.32 7.70
N TYR A 18 -7.46 9.28 8.63
CA TYR A 18 -7.33 10.33 9.64
C TYR A 18 -6.19 11.26 9.20
N SER A 19 -6.54 12.30 8.45
CA SER A 19 -5.55 13.22 7.88
C SER A 19 -5.89 14.70 8.15
N PRO A 20 -6.03 15.08 9.45
CA PRO A 20 -6.43 16.46 9.79
C PRO A 20 -5.34 17.51 9.53
N TYR A 21 -4.09 17.08 9.37
CA TYR A 21 -2.95 17.99 9.18
C TYR A 21 -2.67 18.22 7.70
N SER A 22 -2.57 17.16 6.91
CA SER A 22 -2.27 17.26 5.48
C SER A 22 -3.50 17.45 4.61
N HIS A 23 -4.68 17.00 5.07
CA HIS A 23 -5.91 16.90 4.28
C HIS A 23 -5.70 16.05 3.02
N PHE A 24 -4.82 15.05 3.10
CA PHE A 24 -4.45 14.19 1.98
C PHE A 24 -4.75 12.72 2.31
N PRO A 25 -6.01 12.28 2.07
CA PRO A 25 -6.38 10.90 2.37
C PRO A 25 -5.76 9.92 1.37
N VAL A 26 -5.29 8.79 1.90
CA VAL A 26 -4.75 7.69 1.11
C VAL A 26 -5.36 6.40 1.64
N GLY A 27 -5.73 5.51 0.73
CA GLY A 27 -6.19 4.17 1.05
C GLY A 27 -5.29 3.14 0.41
N ALA A 28 -5.20 1.98 1.04
CA ALA A 28 -4.46 0.84 0.50
C ALA A 28 -5.28 -0.43 0.64
N ALA A 29 -5.07 -1.37 -0.27
CA ALA A 29 -5.65 -2.69 -0.20
C ALA A 29 -4.60 -3.71 -0.60
N LEU A 30 -4.51 -4.78 0.17
CA LEU A 30 -3.61 -5.89 -0.08
C LEU A 30 -4.42 -7.12 -0.42
N LEU A 31 -4.06 -7.81 -1.50
CA LEU A 31 -4.58 -9.13 -1.78
C LEU A 31 -3.60 -10.15 -1.18
N MET A 32 -4.11 -10.98 -0.28
CA MET A 32 -3.29 -11.95 0.41
C MET A 32 -3.30 -13.28 -0.34
N ALA A 33 -2.34 -14.15 -0.02
CA ALA A 33 -2.21 -15.46 -0.67
C ALA A 33 -3.45 -16.35 -0.48
N ASP A 34 -4.19 -16.17 0.63
CA ASP A 34 -5.43 -16.91 0.89
C ASP A 34 -6.65 -16.30 0.20
N LYS A 35 -6.45 -15.32 -0.69
CA LYS A 35 -7.48 -14.59 -1.44
C LYS A 35 -8.25 -13.55 -0.62
N SER A 36 -7.94 -13.37 0.66
CA SER A 36 -8.54 -12.29 1.45
C SER A 36 -7.97 -10.93 1.04
N THR A 37 -8.76 -9.89 1.28
CA THR A 37 -8.34 -8.50 1.05
C THR A 37 -8.24 -7.79 2.39
N VAL A 38 -7.11 -7.13 2.62
CA VAL A 38 -6.88 -6.34 3.84
C VAL A 38 -6.68 -4.89 3.42
N THR A 39 -7.44 -3.98 4.03
CA THR A 39 -7.38 -2.57 3.69
C THR A 39 -6.76 -1.74 4.81
N GLY A 40 -6.26 -0.57 4.45
CA GLY A 40 -5.74 0.39 5.42
C GLY A 40 -5.86 1.81 4.89
N CYS A 41 -5.67 2.77 5.76
CA CYS A 41 -5.66 4.19 5.41
C CYS A 41 -4.54 4.88 6.17
N ASN A 42 -4.17 6.07 5.73
CA ASN A 42 -3.16 6.83 6.46
C ASN A 42 -3.76 7.37 7.76
N VAL A 43 -2.95 7.31 8.82
CA VAL A 43 -3.33 7.76 10.15
C VAL A 43 -2.25 8.74 10.60
N GLU A 44 -2.61 10.02 10.64
CA GLU A 44 -1.69 11.08 11.02
C GLU A 44 -1.66 11.29 12.52
N ASN A 45 -0.61 11.92 12.98
CA ASN A 45 -0.42 12.25 14.37
C ASN A 45 0.13 13.67 14.45
N ARG A 46 -0.20 14.39 15.53
CA ARG A 46 0.37 15.72 15.78
C ARG A 46 1.89 15.67 15.89
N SER A 47 2.44 14.52 16.27
CA SER A 47 3.86 14.23 16.14
C SER A 47 4.05 13.62 14.76
N TYR A 48 4.47 14.43 13.80
CA TYR A 48 4.48 14.04 12.39
C TYR A 48 5.28 12.77 12.12
N GLY A 49 6.34 12.54 12.87
CA GLY A 49 7.15 11.33 12.71
C GLY A 49 6.43 10.04 13.10
N LEU A 50 5.29 10.13 13.77
CA LEU A 50 4.48 8.97 14.15
C LEU A 50 3.33 8.71 13.18
N THR A 51 3.18 9.53 12.15
CA THR A 51 2.19 9.33 11.09
C THR A 51 2.49 8.02 10.36
N ASN A 52 1.45 7.23 10.09
CA ASN A 52 1.58 5.97 9.41
C ASN A 52 0.88 6.01 8.06
N CYS A 53 1.56 5.55 7.02
CA CYS A 53 1.00 5.49 5.68
C CYS A 53 -0.04 4.39 5.56
N ALA A 54 -0.95 4.52 4.58
CA ALA A 54 -2.02 3.56 4.35
C ALA A 54 -1.49 2.14 4.11
N GLU A 55 -0.40 2.01 3.35
CA GLU A 55 0.20 0.70 3.03
C GLU A 55 0.67 0.00 4.28
N ARG A 56 1.35 0.73 5.18
CA ARG A 56 1.86 0.14 6.43
C ARG A 56 0.72 -0.21 7.37
N THR A 57 -0.33 0.61 7.44
CA THR A 57 -1.52 0.29 8.23
C THR A 57 -2.11 -1.04 7.76
N ALA A 58 -2.24 -1.23 6.45
CA ALA A 58 -2.78 -2.47 5.89
C ALA A 58 -1.88 -3.67 6.19
N VAL A 59 -0.56 -3.51 6.02
CA VAL A 59 0.40 -4.59 6.32
C VAL A 59 0.34 -5.01 7.78
N PHE A 60 0.36 -4.04 8.69
CA PHE A 60 0.34 -4.33 10.13
C PHE A 60 -0.95 -5.02 10.53
N LYS A 61 -2.08 -4.58 9.96
CA LYS A 61 -3.38 -5.22 10.18
C LYS A 61 -3.38 -6.67 9.67
N ALA A 62 -2.81 -6.92 8.50
CA ALA A 62 -2.71 -8.26 7.94
C ALA A 62 -1.86 -9.18 8.83
N VAL A 63 -0.70 -8.71 9.26
CA VAL A 63 0.19 -9.47 10.13
C VAL A 63 -0.50 -9.77 11.47
N ALA A 64 -1.16 -8.78 12.05
CA ALA A 64 -1.90 -8.95 13.31
C ALA A 64 -3.03 -9.97 13.18
N ALA A 65 -3.60 -10.11 11.98
CA ALA A 65 -4.65 -11.09 11.70
C ALA A 65 -4.12 -12.47 11.31
N GLY A 66 -2.80 -12.65 11.28
CA GLY A 66 -2.16 -13.93 10.97
C GLY A 66 -1.85 -14.16 9.50
N ALA A 67 -2.08 -13.18 8.64
CA ALA A 67 -1.75 -13.27 7.22
C ALA A 67 -0.37 -12.64 6.96
N GLY A 68 0.43 -13.22 6.08
CA GLY A 68 1.80 -12.75 5.89
C GLY A 68 2.32 -12.70 4.46
N THR A 69 1.59 -13.26 3.50
CA THR A 69 2.05 -13.24 2.10
C THR A 69 1.12 -12.38 1.26
N ILE A 70 1.69 -11.35 0.64
CA ILE A 70 0.96 -10.39 -0.20
C ILE A 70 1.18 -10.78 -1.66
N THR A 71 0.09 -10.83 -2.44
CA THR A 71 0.15 -11.18 -3.87
C THR A 71 -0.20 -10.02 -4.79
N ALA A 72 -0.82 -8.96 -4.29
CA ALA A 72 -1.06 -7.73 -5.05
C ALA A 72 -1.30 -6.58 -4.09
N VAL A 73 -1.01 -5.35 -4.53
CA VAL A 73 -1.15 -4.13 -3.72
C VAL A 73 -1.89 -3.08 -4.54
N ALA A 74 -2.82 -2.38 -3.92
CA ALA A 74 -3.46 -1.21 -4.51
C ALA A 74 -3.33 -0.01 -3.57
N ILE A 75 -3.08 1.16 -4.15
CA ILE A 75 -2.95 2.42 -3.42
C ILE A 75 -3.78 3.48 -4.12
N ALA A 76 -4.66 4.14 -3.37
CA ALA A 76 -5.52 5.20 -3.90
C ALA A 76 -5.29 6.49 -3.13
N ALA A 77 -4.95 7.56 -3.87
CA ALA A 77 -4.79 8.91 -3.32
C ALA A 77 -5.76 9.83 -4.09
N PRO A 78 -7.05 9.89 -3.70
CA PRO A 78 -8.08 10.51 -4.53
C PRO A 78 -7.93 12.02 -4.73
N LYS A 79 -7.18 12.71 -3.87
CA LYS A 79 -6.96 14.16 -3.99
C LYS A 79 -5.69 14.53 -4.73
N ALA A 80 -4.91 13.55 -5.18
CA ALA A 80 -3.68 13.81 -5.92
C ALA A 80 -3.99 14.11 -7.38
N ASP A 81 -3.17 14.96 -8.00
CA ASP A 81 -3.29 15.30 -9.41
C ASP A 81 -2.60 14.25 -10.32
N TYR A 82 -1.89 13.32 -9.72
CA TYR A 82 -1.12 12.30 -10.43
C TYR A 82 -1.13 11.01 -9.62
N PRO A 83 -0.81 9.86 -10.23
CA PRO A 83 -0.72 8.62 -9.48
C PRO A 83 0.42 8.67 -8.47
N VAL A 84 0.10 8.43 -7.20
CA VAL A 84 1.08 8.43 -6.11
C VAL A 84 1.38 6.99 -5.73
N GLY A 85 2.63 6.58 -5.97
CA GLY A 85 3.10 5.26 -5.59
C GLY A 85 3.52 5.20 -4.12
N PRO A 86 3.93 4.03 -3.63
CA PRO A 86 4.36 3.88 -2.25
C PRO A 86 5.66 4.64 -2.00
N CYS A 87 5.78 5.23 -0.80
CA CYS A 87 7.02 5.89 -0.39
C CYS A 87 8.11 4.83 -0.13
N GLY A 88 9.35 5.28 0.08
CA GLY A 88 10.48 4.38 0.33
C GLY A 88 10.28 3.51 1.56
N ALA A 89 9.76 4.09 2.65
CA ALA A 89 9.49 3.33 3.88
C ALA A 89 8.44 2.25 3.65
N CYS A 90 7.35 2.59 2.94
CA CYS A 90 6.30 1.61 2.62
C CYS A 90 6.82 0.54 1.67
N SER A 91 7.64 0.92 0.68
CA SER A 91 8.25 -0.04 -0.23
C SER A 91 9.14 -1.03 0.52
N GLN A 92 9.94 -0.55 1.47
CA GLN A 92 10.77 -1.42 2.29
C GLN A 92 9.92 -2.41 3.10
N VAL A 93 8.85 -1.92 3.72
CA VAL A 93 7.94 -2.78 4.50
C VAL A 93 7.28 -3.82 3.60
N LEU A 94 6.84 -3.43 2.41
CA LEU A 94 6.21 -4.36 1.47
C LEU A 94 7.16 -5.47 1.02
N THR A 95 8.46 -5.19 0.87
CA THR A 95 9.44 -6.20 0.44
C THR A 95 9.58 -7.35 1.43
N GLU A 96 9.23 -7.15 2.69
CA GLU A 96 9.27 -8.22 3.70
C GLU A 96 8.22 -9.30 3.43
N PHE A 97 7.09 -8.94 2.81
CA PHE A 97 5.93 -9.80 2.68
C PHE A 97 5.51 -10.06 1.23
N ALA A 98 6.14 -9.41 0.26
CA ALA A 98 5.78 -9.51 -1.15
C ALA A 98 7.02 -9.68 -2.01
N ALA A 99 6.90 -10.49 -3.05
CA ALA A 99 7.99 -10.74 -3.99
C ALA A 99 8.18 -9.55 -4.95
N ALA A 100 9.33 -9.48 -5.60
CA ALA A 100 9.66 -8.39 -6.53
C ALA A 100 8.68 -8.29 -7.70
N GLN A 101 8.12 -9.41 -8.15
CA GLN A 101 7.15 -9.43 -9.26
C GLN A 101 5.73 -9.09 -8.83
N THR A 102 5.47 -8.86 -7.55
CA THR A 102 4.14 -8.51 -7.05
C THR A 102 3.62 -7.25 -7.73
N PRO A 103 2.44 -7.28 -8.36
CA PRO A 103 1.88 -6.10 -9.00
C PRO A 103 1.40 -5.09 -7.97
N VAL A 104 1.66 -3.81 -8.25
CA VAL A 104 1.21 -2.67 -7.45
C VAL A 104 0.45 -1.74 -8.39
N ILE A 105 -0.85 -1.56 -8.14
CA ILE A 105 -1.66 -0.59 -8.87
C ILE A 105 -1.85 0.64 -8.00
N PHE A 106 -1.63 1.82 -8.56
CA PHE A 106 -1.76 3.06 -7.81
C PHE A 106 -2.28 4.18 -8.70
N GLY A 107 -3.07 5.07 -8.12
CA GLY A 107 -3.67 6.18 -8.84
C GLY A 107 -4.55 7.04 -7.94
N SER A 108 -5.09 8.12 -8.51
CA SER A 108 -6.11 8.94 -7.84
C SER A 108 -7.53 8.54 -8.28
N THR A 109 -7.67 8.07 -9.51
CA THR A 109 -8.93 7.56 -10.07
C THR A 109 -8.62 6.29 -10.86
N LYS A 110 -9.67 5.54 -11.22
CA LYS A 110 -9.51 4.36 -12.07
C LYS A 110 -8.91 4.69 -13.44
N GLU A 111 -9.16 5.91 -13.93
CA GLU A 111 -8.75 6.33 -15.26
C GLU A 111 -7.26 6.68 -15.33
N ASN A 112 -6.64 7.03 -14.21
CA ASN A 112 -5.22 7.40 -14.20
C ASN A 112 -4.32 6.38 -13.47
N CYS A 113 -4.81 5.17 -13.24
CA CYS A 113 -4.03 4.14 -12.56
C CYS A 113 -2.82 3.70 -13.37
N ILE A 114 -1.74 3.44 -12.66
CA ILE A 114 -0.51 2.85 -13.19
C ILE A 114 -0.30 1.51 -12.49
N VAL A 115 0.17 0.52 -13.22
CA VAL A 115 0.55 -0.78 -12.67
C VAL A 115 2.04 -0.98 -12.89
N LYS A 116 2.75 -1.24 -11.79
CA LYS A 116 4.17 -1.60 -11.82
C LYS A 116 4.38 -2.78 -10.88
N THR A 117 5.52 -3.46 -11.01
CA THR A 117 5.90 -4.46 -10.02
C THR A 117 6.57 -3.78 -8.82
N LEU A 118 6.57 -4.44 -7.68
CA LEU A 118 7.27 -3.93 -6.50
C LEU A 118 8.76 -3.74 -6.80
N GLY A 119 9.38 -4.66 -7.55
CA GLY A 119 10.77 -4.56 -7.95
C GLY A 119 11.06 -3.35 -8.84
N GLU A 120 10.12 -2.95 -9.70
CA GLU A 120 10.26 -1.73 -10.50
C GLU A 120 10.18 -0.47 -9.65
N LEU A 121 9.36 -0.49 -8.58
CA LEU A 121 9.19 0.65 -7.68
C LEU A 121 10.32 0.75 -6.65
N TYR A 122 10.95 -0.36 -6.31
CA TYR A 122 12.00 -0.41 -5.31
C TYR A 122 13.11 -1.39 -5.75
N PRO A 123 13.87 -1.02 -6.79
CA PRO A 123 14.81 -1.96 -7.44
C PRO A 123 16.05 -2.28 -6.61
N ASP A 124 16.47 -1.37 -5.73
CA ASP A 124 17.74 -1.49 -5.01
C ASP A 124 17.49 -1.61 -3.50
N ASP A 125 16.88 -2.74 -3.10
CA ASP A 125 16.63 -3.06 -1.70
C ASP A 125 17.98 -3.38 -1.02
N SER A 126 18.47 -2.46 -0.21
CA SER A 126 19.77 -2.60 0.48
C SER A 126 19.77 -3.72 1.51
N LEU A 127 18.59 -4.21 1.90
CA LEU A 127 18.45 -5.29 2.89
C LEU A 127 18.08 -6.62 2.25
N HIS A 128 18.20 -6.72 0.93
CA HIS A 128 17.81 -7.92 0.18
C HIS A 128 18.47 -9.20 0.72
N GLU A 129 19.73 -9.12 1.13
CA GLU A 129 20.47 -10.29 1.65
C GLU A 129 19.85 -10.85 2.93
N LEU A 130 19.07 -10.05 3.65
CA LEU A 130 18.41 -10.46 4.89
C LEU A 130 17.02 -11.05 4.65
N ALA A 131 16.51 -11.01 3.43
CA ALA A 131 15.15 -11.43 3.10
C ALA A 131 14.90 -12.93 3.37
N HIS A 132 15.95 -13.72 3.50
CA HIS A 132 15.86 -15.17 3.64
C HIS A 132 16.41 -15.68 4.97
N VAL A 133 16.60 -14.79 5.92
CA VAL A 133 17.12 -15.15 7.25
C VAL A 133 16.09 -15.84 8.13
#